data_4fa3ed95b41513f2a6a317e266a89fd0
#
_entry.id   4fa3ed95b41513f2a6a317e266a89fd0
#
_cell.length_a   1.000
_cell.length_b   1.000
_cell.length_c   1.000
_cell.angle_alpha   90.00
_cell.angle_beta   90.00
_cell.angle_gamma   90.00
#
_symmetry.space_group_name_H-M   'P 1'
#
loop_
_entity.id
_entity.type
_entity.pdbx_description
1 polymer ?
#
loop_
_entity_poly.entity_id
_entity_poly.type
_entity_poly.pdbx_seq_one_letter_code
_entity_poly.pdbx_strand_id
1 'polypeptide(L)'
;MRYRYHFWTATRATSKSFTAYLSALVRAVLLPGSTIMIVSDTKGTVIKIAEAKFEEIFRHWPLLRNELKTRADDGKTGIKSSNNYYEIRLKNDSLISVISKDTSRGLRATGAILEECALIDEVPFNEVIWPQMNIPRKEVDGTLNPEEPAAAQIFITTAAERTVFMYSKLIECTINAVLRPNEFFSWGLSYEVPLHYGLISKATLMDQRYSNTVSEDSFARESLSIWSGNNREAWLDSKRLTRRRTLLKCEWKAQENPSNSKTFYMIGVDVARYSANTAVMVIKVVPN
;
A
#
# COMPACT_ATOMS: atom_id res chain seq x y z
N MET A 1 -3.76 -18.44 -4.62
CA MET A 1 -2.67 -17.69 -3.93
C MET A 1 -2.31 -18.44 -2.68
N ARG A 2 -1.02 -18.68 -2.44
CA ARG A 2 -0.54 -19.42 -1.26
C ARG A 2 -0.64 -18.59 0.03
N TYR A 3 -0.38 -17.29 -0.07
CA TYR A 3 -0.28 -16.40 1.08
C TYR A 3 -1.58 -15.61 1.27
N ARG A 4 -1.92 -15.35 2.51
CA ARG A 4 -3.06 -14.52 2.89
C ARG A 4 -2.76 -13.03 2.74
N TYR A 5 -1.54 -12.62 3.09
CA TYR A 5 -1.11 -11.23 3.07
C TYR A 5 0.09 -11.03 2.16
N HIS A 6 -0.02 -10.12 1.24
CA HIS A 6 1.06 -9.71 0.34
C HIS A 6 1.31 -8.22 0.49
N PHE A 7 2.56 -7.81 0.64
CA PHE A 7 2.94 -6.41 0.57
C PHE A 7 4.01 -6.19 -0.51
N TRP A 8 3.67 -5.45 -1.55
CA TRP A 8 4.51 -5.23 -2.71
C TRP A 8 4.91 -3.76 -2.79
N THR A 9 6.18 -3.46 -2.52
CA THR A 9 6.77 -2.15 -2.75
C THR A 9 7.62 -2.23 -4.00
N ALA A 10 7.23 -1.55 -5.06
CA ALA A 10 8.00 -1.62 -6.30
C ALA A 10 7.96 -0.30 -7.06
N THR A 11 9.05 -0.02 -7.76
CA THR A 11 9.18 1.14 -8.63
C THR A 11 8.12 1.10 -9.74
N ARG A 12 7.95 2.21 -10.45
CA ARG A 12 7.09 2.27 -11.65
C ARG A 12 7.62 1.31 -12.73
N ALA A 13 6.75 0.92 -13.64
CA ALA A 13 7.02 0.00 -14.74
C ALA A 13 7.42 -1.45 -14.34
N THR A 14 7.26 -1.85 -13.09
CA THR A 14 7.46 -3.25 -12.63
C THR A 14 6.25 -4.15 -12.87
N SER A 15 5.23 -3.66 -13.56
CA SER A 15 3.97 -4.37 -13.82
C SER A 15 3.22 -4.85 -12.55
N LYS A 16 3.44 -4.20 -11.39
CA LYS A 16 2.81 -4.58 -10.12
C LYS A 16 1.28 -4.62 -10.21
N SER A 17 0.65 -3.56 -10.72
CA SER A 17 -0.82 -3.49 -10.88
C SER A 17 -1.32 -4.52 -11.89
N PHE A 18 -0.64 -4.68 -13.03
CA PHE A 18 -0.98 -5.69 -14.02
C PHE A 18 -0.98 -7.11 -13.42
N THR A 19 0.09 -7.46 -12.70
CA THR A 19 0.23 -8.77 -12.04
C THR A 19 -0.82 -8.98 -10.97
N ALA A 20 -1.12 -7.96 -10.17
CA ALA A 20 -2.16 -8.03 -9.14
C ALA A 20 -3.56 -8.23 -9.75
N TYR A 21 -3.89 -7.49 -10.81
CA TYR A 21 -5.19 -7.60 -11.47
C TYR A 21 -5.34 -8.92 -12.24
N LEU A 22 -4.27 -9.38 -12.88
CA LEU A 22 -4.24 -10.72 -13.47
C LEU A 22 -4.48 -11.79 -12.41
N SER A 23 -3.82 -11.68 -11.25
CA SER A 23 -4.02 -12.64 -10.15
C SER A 23 -5.44 -12.60 -9.58
N ALA A 24 -6.08 -11.43 -9.54
CA ALA A 24 -7.49 -11.30 -9.17
C ALA A 24 -8.40 -12.02 -10.16
N LEU A 25 -8.17 -11.80 -11.45
CA LEU A 25 -8.98 -12.44 -12.49
C LEU A 25 -8.80 -13.98 -12.49
N VAL A 26 -7.56 -14.45 -12.39
CA VAL A 26 -7.25 -15.89 -12.30
C VAL A 26 -7.94 -16.49 -11.06
N ARG A 27 -7.85 -15.83 -9.91
CA ARG A 27 -8.54 -16.28 -8.70
C ARG A 27 -10.05 -16.32 -8.90
N ALA A 28 -10.63 -15.29 -9.48
CA ALA A 28 -12.07 -15.22 -9.72
C ALA A 28 -12.56 -16.30 -10.70
N VAL A 29 -11.75 -16.67 -11.70
CA VAL A 29 -12.06 -17.75 -12.64
C VAL A 29 -11.96 -19.12 -11.97
N LEU A 30 -10.88 -19.37 -11.23
CA LEU A 30 -10.60 -20.69 -10.64
C LEU A 30 -11.40 -20.99 -9.38
N LEU A 31 -11.84 -19.96 -8.64
CA LEU A 31 -12.55 -20.09 -7.37
C LEU A 31 -13.96 -19.49 -7.50
N PRO A 32 -14.98 -20.30 -7.83
CA PRO A 32 -16.35 -19.85 -8.01
C PRO A 32 -16.90 -19.09 -6.79
N GLY A 33 -17.73 -18.05 -7.03
CA GLY A 33 -18.32 -17.23 -5.97
C GLY A 33 -17.33 -16.28 -5.27
N SER A 34 -16.12 -16.09 -5.83
CA SER A 34 -15.15 -15.13 -5.30
C SER A 34 -15.66 -13.70 -5.47
N THR A 35 -15.61 -12.91 -4.41
CA THR A 35 -15.82 -11.46 -4.47
C THR A 35 -14.50 -10.77 -4.18
N ILE A 36 -13.89 -10.16 -5.19
CA ILE A 36 -12.59 -9.51 -5.07
C ILE A 36 -12.77 -8.00 -5.19
N MET A 37 -12.31 -7.29 -4.20
CA MET A 37 -12.35 -5.85 -4.11
C MET A 37 -11.00 -5.25 -4.52
N ILE A 38 -10.99 -4.26 -5.40
CA ILE A 38 -9.82 -3.45 -5.73
C ILE A 38 -10.10 -2.03 -5.24
N VAL A 39 -9.30 -1.57 -4.30
CA VAL A 39 -9.50 -0.28 -3.61
C VAL A 39 -8.29 0.62 -3.79
N SER A 40 -8.53 1.91 -4.01
CA SER A 40 -7.51 2.96 -3.95
C SER A 40 -8.08 4.21 -3.31
N ASP A 41 -7.20 5.15 -2.98
CA ASP A 41 -7.57 6.44 -2.40
C ASP A 41 -8.46 7.27 -3.34
N THR A 42 -8.12 7.36 -4.63
CA THR A 42 -8.77 8.25 -5.59
C THR A 42 -9.72 7.52 -6.55
N LYS A 43 -10.99 7.96 -6.58
CA LYS A 43 -12.08 7.35 -7.37
C LYS A 43 -11.79 7.23 -8.87
N GLY A 44 -11.55 8.35 -9.52
CA GLY A 44 -11.50 8.40 -10.98
C GLY A 44 -10.27 7.73 -11.56
N THR A 45 -9.16 7.77 -10.85
CA THR A 45 -7.88 7.25 -11.34
C THR A 45 -7.83 5.73 -11.29
N VAL A 46 -8.28 5.12 -10.18
CA VAL A 46 -8.24 3.66 -10.03
C VAL A 46 -9.14 2.95 -11.05
N ILE A 47 -10.31 3.53 -11.34
CA ILE A 47 -11.26 2.97 -12.31
C ILE A 47 -10.64 2.96 -13.71
N LYS A 48 -10.06 4.08 -14.15
CA LYS A 48 -9.39 4.17 -15.46
C LYS A 48 -8.19 3.23 -15.57
N ILE A 49 -7.39 3.13 -14.50
CA ILE A 49 -6.25 2.21 -14.45
C ILE A 49 -6.75 0.77 -14.54
N ALA A 50 -7.76 0.41 -13.77
CA ALA A 50 -8.31 -0.94 -13.78
C ALA A 50 -8.91 -1.32 -15.14
N GLU A 51 -9.70 -0.43 -15.74
CA GLU A 51 -10.26 -0.63 -17.06
C GLU A 51 -9.15 -0.87 -18.10
N ALA A 52 -8.13 -0.01 -18.14
CA ALA A 52 -7.01 -0.17 -19.05
C ALA A 52 -6.24 -1.49 -18.81
N LYS A 53 -6.03 -1.88 -17.55
CA LYS A 53 -5.30 -3.11 -17.20
C LYS A 53 -6.10 -4.38 -17.53
N PHE A 54 -7.39 -4.41 -17.23
CA PHE A 54 -8.23 -5.54 -17.61
C PHE A 54 -8.37 -5.68 -19.12
N GLU A 55 -8.49 -4.58 -19.86
CA GLU A 55 -8.49 -4.61 -21.33
C GLU A 55 -7.13 -5.11 -21.88
N GLU A 56 -6.01 -4.73 -21.26
CA GLU A 56 -4.69 -5.25 -21.61
C GLU A 56 -4.62 -6.78 -21.35
N ILE A 57 -5.13 -7.26 -20.22
CA ILE A 57 -5.21 -8.69 -19.90
C ILE A 57 -6.07 -9.44 -20.92
N PHE A 58 -7.26 -8.96 -21.22
CA PHE A 58 -8.15 -9.58 -22.21
C PHE A 58 -7.60 -9.55 -23.63
N ARG A 59 -6.73 -8.60 -23.95
CA ARG A 59 -6.03 -8.56 -25.23
C ARG A 59 -4.98 -9.65 -25.35
N HIS A 60 -4.23 -9.90 -24.27
CA HIS A 60 -3.22 -10.95 -24.22
C HIS A 60 -3.84 -12.35 -24.12
N TRP A 61 -4.96 -12.48 -23.42
CA TRP A 61 -5.68 -13.74 -23.25
C TRP A 61 -7.16 -13.60 -23.61
N PRO A 62 -7.50 -13.57 -24.92
CA PRO A 62 -8.88 -13.33 -25.37
C PRO A 62 -9.90 -14.35 -24.89
N LEU A 63 -9.46 -15.60 -24.64
CA LEU A 63 -10.33 -16.67 -24.15
C LEU A 63 -10.92 -16.38 -22.77
N LEU A 64 -10.27 -15.55 -21.96
CA LEU A 64 -10.81 -15.13 -20.65
C LEU A 64 -12.13 -14.34 -20.79
N ARG A 65 -12.40 -13.74 -21.96
CA ARG A 65 -13.69 -13.10 -22.21
C ARG A 65 -14.86 -14.10 -22.25
N ASN A 66 -14.59 -15.37 -22.51
CA ASN A 66 -15.61 -16.42 -22.50
C ASN A 66 -16.12 -16.71 -21.09
N GLU A 67 -15.35 -16.35 -20.06
CA GLU A 67 -15.76 -16.50 -18.65
C GLU A 67 -16.69 -15.37 -18.18
N LEU A 68 -16.82 -14.30 -18.97
CA LEU A 68 -17.69 -13.18 -18.59
C LEU A 68 -19.17 -13.61 -18.63
N LYS A 69 -19.93 -13.24 -17.61
CA LYS A 69 -21.37 -13.44 -17.52
C LYS A 69 -22.06 -12.58 -18.58
N THR A 70 -23.02 -13.14 -19.29
CA THR A 70 -23.89 -12.34 -20.16
C THR A 70 -24.95 -11.66 -19.28
N ARG A 71 -25.19 -10.39 -19.49
CA ARG A 71 -26.21 -9.64 -18.75
C ARG A 71 -27.59 -10.00 -19.28
N ALA A 72 -28.51 -10.24 -18.35
CA ALA A 72 -29.87 -10.64 -18.71
C ALA A 72 -30.73 -9.48 -19.27
N ASP A 73 -30.38 -8.24 -18.89
CA ASP A 73 -31.13 -7.03 -19.22
C ASP A 73 -30.85 -6.50 -20.63
N ASP A 74 -29.62 -6.63 -21.14
CA ASP A 74 -29.23 -6.06 -22.44
C ASP A 74 -28.36 -6.97 -23.29
N GLY A 75 -28.13 -8.21 -22.88
CA GLY A 75 -27.31 -9.19 -23.59
C GLY A 75 -25.82 -8.84 -23.68
N LYS A 76 -25.37 -7.75 -23.04
CA LYS A 76 -23.97 -7.34 -23.06
C LYS A 76 -23.11 -8.18 -22.13
N THR A 77 -21.81 -8.01 -22.22
CA THR A 77 -20.84 -8.70 -21.35
C THR A 77 -21.04 -8.29 -19.89
N GLY A 78 -20.58 -9.13 -18.96
CA GLY A 78 -20.65 -8.88 -17.51
C GLY A 78 -19.78 -7.72 -17.00
N ILE A 79 -19.17 -6.93 -17.89
CA ILE A 79 -18.41 -5.75 -17.52
C ILE A 79 -19.36 -4.56 -17.40
N LYS A 80 -19.31 -3.88 -16.25
CA LYS A 80 -20.00 -2.60 -16.02
C LYS A 80 -18.96 -1.55 -15.68
N SER A 81 -18.96 -0.44 -16.41
CA SER A 81 -18.09 0.71 -16.16
C SER A 81 -18.90 1.98 -16.04
N SER A 82 -18.53 2.82 -15.08
CA SER A 82 -19.02 4.18 -14.93
C SER A 82 -17.92 5.04 -14.28
N ASN A 83 -18.18 6.33 -14.12
CA ASN A 83 -17.23 7.23 -13.41
C ASN A 83 -17.00 6.85 -11.94
N ASN A 84 -17.88 6.03 -11.35
CA ASN A 84 -17.88 5.73 -9.92
C ASN A 84 -17.56 4.27 -9.58
N TYR A 85 -17.64 3.37 -10.53
CA TYR A 85 -17.36 1.95 -10.33
C TYR A 85 -16.94 1.26 -11.63
N TYR A 86 -16.20 0.16 -11.48
CA TYR A 86 -15.92 -0.79 -12.54
C TYR A 86 -16.11 -2.19 -11.98
N GLU A 87 -16.94 -3.00 -12.64
CA GLU A 87 -17.26 -4.36 -12.19
C GLU A 87 -17.05 -5.36 -13.31
N ILE A 88 -16.52 -6.52 -12.97
CA ILE A 88 -16.44 -7.70 -13.81
C ILE A 88 -17.20 -8.83 -13.13
N ARG A 89 -18.24 -9.34 -13.78
CA ARG A 89 -19.03 -10.49 -13.34
C ARG A 89 -18.75 -11.70 -14.21
N LEU A 90 -18.38 -12.81 -13.57
CA LEU A 90 -18.07 -14.06 -14.24
C LEU A 90 -19.28 -15.02 -14.23
N LYS A 91 -19.27 -16.03 -15.12
CA LYS A 91 -20.32 -17.06 -15.21
C LYS A 91 -20.44 -17.92 -13.96
N ASN A 92 -19.32 -18.10 -13.22
CA ASN A 92 -19.22 -18.84 -11.98
C ASN A 92 -19.62 -18.02 -10.73
N ASP A 93 -20.39 -16.93 -10.93
CA ASP A 93 -20.88 -16.00 -9.92
C ASP A 93 -19.77 -15.21 -9.16
N SER A 94 -18.56 -15.25 -9.66
CA SER A 94 -17.51 -14.40 -9.12
C SER A 94 -17.67 -12.94 -9.58
N LEU A 95 -17.25 -12.03 -8.69
CA LEU A 95 -17.30 -10.58 -8.88
C LEU A 95 -15.93 -9.96 -8.60
N ILE A 96 -15.44 -9.15 -9.52
CA ILE A 96 -14.34 -8.20 -9.25
C ILE A 96 -14.96 -6.81 -9.26
N SER A 97 -14.79 -6.06 -8.18
CA SER A 97 -15.34 -4.70 -8.03
C SER A 97 -14.22 -3.71 -7.72
N VAL A 98 -14.10 -2.68 -8.55
CA VAL A 98 -13.13 -1.59 -8.39
C VAL A 98 -13.87 -0.40 -7.82
N ILE A 99 -13.45 0.02 -6.63
CA ILE A 99 -14.13 1.02 -5.82
C ILE A 99 -13.12 1.96 -5.17
N SER A 100 -13.58 3.13 -4.76
CA SER A 100 -12.77 4.01 -3.90
C SER A 100 -13.01 3.71 -2.43
N LYS A 101 -12.11 4.16 -1.56
CA LYS A 101 -12.24 4.06 -0.10
C LYS A 101 -13.62 4.54 0.42
N ASP A 102 -14.19 5.59 -0.18
CA ASP A 102 -15.46 6.18 0.28
C ASP A 102 -16.71 5.41 -0.18
N THR A 103 -16.62 4.63 -1.26
CA THR A 103 -17.77 3.89 -1.83
C THR A 103 -17.77 2.41 -1.47
N SER A 104 -16.79 1.96 -0.72
CA SER A 104 -16.62 0.55 -0.39
C SER A 104 -17.64 0.01 0.62
N ARG A 105 -18.38 0.86 1.33
CA ARG A 105 -19.35 0.41 2.37
C ARG A 105 -20.41 -0.53 1.79
N GLY A 106 -20.53 -1.71 2.42
CA GLY A 106 -21.55 -2.71 2.09
C GLY A 106 -21.09 -3.84 1.16
N LEU A 107 -19.92 -3.77 0.55
CA LEU A 107 -19.34 -4.90 -0.18
C LEU A 107 -18.77 -5.91 0.82
N ARG A 108 -19.02 -7.19 0.59
CA ARG A 108 -18.42 -8.28 1.37
C ARG A 108 -17.43 -9.02 0.47
N ALA A 109 -16.14 -8.79 0.70
CA ALA A 109 -15.09 -9.31 -0.15
C ALA A 109 -14.43 -10.56 0.44
N THR A 110 -14.17 -11.56 -0.42
CA THR A 110 -13.38 -12.75 -0.10
C THR A 110 -11.89 -12.53 -0.35
N GLY A 111 -11.53 -11.40 -0.96
CA GLY A 111 -10.17 -10.96 -1.18
C GLY A 111 -10.12 -9.49 -1.60
N ALA A 112 -8.98 -8.85 -1.41
CA ALA A 112 -8.79 -7.45 -1.76
C ALA A 112 -7.42 -7.14 -2.34
N ILE A 113 -7.38 -6.16 -3.23
CA ILE A 113 -6.16 -5.50 -3.70
C ILE A 113 -6.27 -4.03 -3.30
N LEU A 114 -5.26 -3.54 -2.58
CA LEU A 114 -5.15 -2.14 -2.21
C LEU A 114 -4.11 -1.48 -3.12
N GLU A 115 -4.61 -0.78 -4.14
CA GLU A 115 -3.80 -0.08 -5.14
C GLU A 115 -3.31 1.26 -4.60
N GLU A 116 -2.02 1.56 -4.80
CA GLU A 116 -1.35 2.75 -4.24
C GLU A 116 -1.64 2.92 -2.74
N CYS A 117 -1.53 1.81 -1.99
CA CYS A 117 -1.98 1.74 -0.60
C CYS A 117 -1.29 2.75 0.32
N ALA A 118 -0.10 3.25 -0.03
CA ALA A 118 0.58 4.31 0.74
C ALA A 118 -0.26 5.59 0.91
N LEU A 119 -1.26 5.81 0.04
CA LEU A 119 -2.18 6.95 0.09
C LEU A 119 -3.41 6.69 0.97
N ILE A 120 -3.59 5.47 1.46
CA ILE A 120 -4.74 5.10 2.29
C ILE A 120 -4.40 5.35 3.76
N ASP A 121 -5.17 6.23 4.38
CA ASP A 121 -5.02 6.55 5.79
C ASP A 121 -5.52 5.43 6.72
N GLU A 122 -5.12 5.51 7.98
CA GLU A 122 -5.45 4.51 9.01
C GLU A 122 -6.96 4.36 9.24
N VAL A 123 -7.68 5.47 9.38
CA VAL A 123 -9.11 5.46 9.70
C VAL A 123 -9.95 4.83 8.58
N PRO A 124 -9.85 5.26 7.31
CA PRO A 124 -10.54 4.59 6.22
C PRO A 124 -10.17 3.10 6.09
N PHE A 125 -8.92 2.74 6.33
CA PHE A 125 -8.51 1.34 6.27
C PHE A 125 -9.18 0.52 7.38
N ASN A 126 -9.05 0.92 8.63
CA ASN A 126 -9.51 0.15 9.78
C ASN A 126 -11.04 0.12 9.93
N GLU A 127 -11.72 1.23 9.62
CA GLU A 127 -13.16 1.37 9.85
C GLU A 127 -14.02 1.00 8.63
N VAL A 128 -13.47 1.09 7.42
CA VAL A 128 -14.24 0.87 6.20
C VAL A 128 -13.73 -0.34 5.42
N ILE A 129 -12.43 -0.38 5.07
CA ILE A 129 -11.88 -1.37 4.15
C ILE A 129 -11.70 -2.72 4.84
N TRP A 130 -11.00 -2.74 5.98
CA TRP A 130 -10.70 -3.97 6.73
C TRP A 130 -11.95 -4.80 7.08
N PRO A 131 -13.03 -4.23 7.64
CA PRO A 131 -14.21 -5.01 8.02
C PRO A 131 -14.90 -5.73 6.85
N GLN A 132 -14.73 -5.22 5.62
CA GLN A 132 -15.33 -5.82 4.42
C GLN A 132 -14.57 -7.04 3.92
N MET A 133 -13.32 -7.22 4.33
CA MET A 133 -12.44 -8.31 3.90
C MET A 133 -12.50 -9.54 4.81
N ASN A 134 -13.44 -9.63 5.72
CA ASN A 134 -13.45 -10.67 6.76
C ASN A 134 -14.32 -11.90 6.44
N ILE A 135 -14.79 -12.04 5.19
CA ILE A 135 -15.68 -13.13 4.83
C ILE A 135 -14.91 -14.21 4.06
N PRO A 136 -14.89 -15.45 4.57
CA PRO A 136 -14.34 -16.56 3.82
C PRO A 136 -15.25 -16.88 2.62
N ARG A 137 -14.64 -17.30 1.51
CA ARG A 137 -15.38 -17.83 0.37
C ARG A 137 -16.01 -19.17 0.75
N LYS A 138 -17.22 -19.39 0.31
CA LYS A 138 -17.87 -20.69 0.40
C LYS A 138 -17.73 -21.42 -0.93
N GLU A 139 -17.49 -22.72 -0.87
CA GLU A 139 -17.58 -23.62 -2.02
C GLU A 139 -19.03 -23.67 -2.55
N VAL A 140 -19.23 -24.30 -3.70
CA VAL A 140 -20.55 -24.43 -4.33
C VAL A 140 -21.57 -25.17 -3.44
N ASP A 141 -21.09 -26.11 -2.63
CA ASP A 141 -21.87 -26.87 -1.66
C ASP A 141 -22.11 -26.11 -0.32
N GLY A 142 -21.59 -24.88 -0.19
CA GLY A 142 -21.70 -24.05 1.00
C GLY A 142 -20.65 -24.32 2.07
N THR A 143 -19.76 -25.27 1.89
CA THR A 143 -18.66 -25.57 2.82
C THR A 143 -17.52 -24.56 2.71
N LEU A 144 -16.64 -24.55 3.71
CA LEU A 144 -15.43 -23.74 3.71
C LEU A 144 -14.23 -24.64 3.37
N ASN A 145 -13.38 -24.18 2.46
CA ASN A 145 -12.11 -24.84 2.20
C ASN A 145 -11.06 -24.38 3.22
N PRO A 146 -10.58 -25.26 4.12
CA PRO A 146 -9.63 -24.86 5.15
C PRO A 146 -8.23 -24.52 4.60
N GLU A 147 -7.92 -24.96 3.39
CA GLU A 147 -6.64 -24.65 2.73
C GLU A 147 -6.66 -23.34 1.95
N GLU A 148 -7.85 -22.79 1.69
CA GLU A 148 -7.96 -21.49 1.02
C GLU A 148 -7.70 -20.37 2.02
N PRO A 149 -6.72 -19.48 1.77
CA PRO A 149 -6.50 -18.32 2.62
C PRO A 149 -7.74 -17.42 2.64
N ALA A 150 -8.41 -17.35 3.79
CA ALA A 150 -9.55 -16.45 3.96
C ALA A 150 -9.12 -14.99 3.76
N ALA A 151 -9.89 -14.23 2.99
CA ALA A 151 -9.71 -12.80 2.80
C ALA A 151 -8.27 -12.40 2.41
N ALA A 152 -7.75 -12.99 1.33
CA ALA A 152 -6.41 -12.66 0.84
C ALA A 152 -6.28 -11.16 0.50
N GLN A 153 -5.24 -10.52 0.99
CA GLN A 153 -5.00 -9.09 0.85
C GLN A 153 -3.68 -8.83 0.14
N ILE A 154 -3.72 -8.04 -0.92
CA ILE A 154 -2.54 -7.61 -1.65
C ILE A 154 -2.43 -6.10 -1.55
N PHE A 155 -1.41 -5.65 -0.84
CA PHE A 155 -1.03 -4.24 -0.73
C PHE A 155 0.01 -3.94 -1.81
N ILE A 156 -0.27 -3.00 -2.71
CA ILE A 156 0.66 -2.60 -3.76
C ILE A 156 0.85 -1.09 -3.76
N THR A 157 2.11 -0.66 -3.81
CA THR A 157 2.47 0.75 -3.81
C THR A 157 3.89 0.99 -4.33
N THR A 158 4.19 2.23 -4.66
CA THR A 158 5.57 2.74 -4.68
C THR A 158 5.98 3.09 -3.24
N ALA A 159 7.28 3.16 -2.97
CA ALA A 159 7.74 3.59 -1.66
C ALA A 159 7.31 5.03 -1.39
N ALA A 160 6.98 5.31 -0.14
CA ALA A 160 6.54 6.60 0.34
C ALA A 160 7.37 7.04 1.56
N GLU A 161 6.80 7.89 2.38
CA GLU A 161 7.40 8.32 3.63
C GLU A 161 7.14 7.30 4.75
N ARG A 162 8.07 7.15 5.67
CA ARG A 162 7.92 6.25 6.83
C ARG A 162 6.88 6.71 7.84
N THR A 163 6.37 7.92 7.67
CA THR A 163 5.33 8.51 8.51
C THR A 163 3.92 8.07 8.14
N VAL A 164 3.72 7.54 6.93
CA VAL A 164 2.40 7.08 6.51
C VAL A 164 2.01 5.77 7.20
N PHE A 165 0.73 5.61 7.47
CA PHE A 165 0.18 4.43 8.15
C PHE A 165 0.62 3.11 7.50
N MET A 166 0.63 3.02 6.18
CA MET A 166 0.97 1.81 5.45
C MET A 166 2.43 1.37 5.60
N TYR A 167 3.33 2.26 6.07
CA TYR A 167 4.68 1.84 6.44
C TYR A 167 4.65 0.90 7.65
N SER A 168 3.80 1.15 8.64
CA SER A 168 3.60 0.24 9.77
C SER A 168 3.08 -1.13 9.31
N LYS A 169 2.19 -1.15 8.32
CA LYS A 169 1.69 -2.39 7.70
C LYS A 169 2.78 -3.14 6.91
N LEU A 170 3.68 -2.43 6.22
CA LEU A 170 4.85 -3.04 5.59
C LEU A 170 5.74 -3.72 6.63
N ILE A 171 6.06 -3.04 7.72
CA ILE A 171 6.88 -3.60 8.80
C ILE A 171 6.21 -4.83 9.41
N GLU A 172 4.91 -4.74 9.75
CA GLU A 172 4.11 -5.86 10.24
C GLU A 172 4.17 -7.05 9.27
N CYS A 173 3.94 -6.82 7.98
CA CYS A 173 3.96 -7.86 6.96
C CYS A 173 5.35 -8.49 6.81
N THR A 174 6.40 -7.68 6.87
CA THR A 174 7.80 -8.14 6.74
C THR A 174 8.23 -8.97 7.95
N ILE A 175 7.89 -8.56 9.16
CA ILE A 175 8.15 -9.34 10.39
C ILE A 175 7.40 -10.67 10.33
N ASN A 176 6.11 -10.62 9.99
CA ASN A 176 5.29 -11.83 9.91
C ASN A 176 5.68 -12.75 8.74
N ALA A 177 6.29 -12.25 7.67
CA ALA A 177 6.86 -13.10 6.62
C ALA A 177 7.98 -14.01 7.15
N VAL A 178 8.67 -13.61 8.23
CA VAL A 178 9.65 -14.45 8.93
C VAL A 178 8.97 -15.35 9.96
N LEU A 179 8.05 -14.79 10.77
CA LEU A 179 7.40 -15.53 11.87
C LEU A 179 6.32 -16.51 11.39
N ARG A 180 5.62 -16.16 10.32
CA ARG A 180 4.51 -16.93 9.72
C ARG A 180 4.68 -17.04 8.19
N PRO A 181 5.73 -17.72 7.70
CA PRO A 181 6.13 -17.73 6.30
C PRO A 181 5.12 -18.37 5.33
N ASN A 182 4.09 -19.03 5.86
CA ASN A 182 3.02 -19.62 5.04
C ASN A 182 1.83 -18.66 4.83
N GLU A 183 1.74 -17.56 5.59
CA GLU A 183 0.63 -16.62 5.53
C GLU A 183 1.03 -15.27 4.94
N PHE A 184 2.28 -14.85 5.12
CA PHE A 184 2.75 -13.52 4.74
C PHE A 184 3.84 -13.58 3.69
N PHE A 185 3.78 -12.64 2.76
CA PHE A 185 4.77 -12.44 1.72
C PHE A 185 5.01 -10.94 1.50
N SER A 186 6.26 -10.53 1.61
CA SER A 186 6.66 -9.14 1.38
C SER A 186 7.83 -9.09 0.41
N TRP A 187 7.80 -8.17 -0.54
CA TRP A 187 8.90 -7.97 -1.46
C TRP A 187 9.02 -6.51 -1.91
N GLY A 188 10.23 -6.15 -2.31
CA GLY A 188 10.55 -4.84 -2.86
C GLY A 188 11.37 -4.98 -4.12
N LEU A 189 11.09 -4.16 -5.14
CA LEU A 189 11.83 -4.14 -6.40
C LEU A 189 12.26 -2.73 -6.76
N SER A 190 13.58 -2.58 -7.01
CA SER A 190 14.17 -1.37 -7.56
C SER A 190 14.06 -1.31 -9.08
N TYR A 191 14.48 -0.19 -9.66
CA TYR A 191 14.53 0.01 -11.11
C TYR A 191 15.40 -1.00 -11.87
N GLU A 192 16.27 -1.71 -11.19
CA GLU A 192 17.18 -2.69 -11.80
C GLU A 192 16.41 -3.80 -12.51
N VAL A 193 15.29 -4.24 -11.94
CA VAL A 193 14.45 -5.28 -12.51
C VAL A 193 13.78 -4.81 -13.82
N PRO A 194 12.99 -3.73 -13.86
CA PRO A 194 12.40 -3.26 -15.11
C PRO A 194 13.46 -2.81 -16.13
N LEU A 195 14.64 -2.35 -15.70
CA LEU A 195 15.74 -2.04 -16.59
C LEU A 195 16.31 -3.31 -17.23
N HIS A 196 16.53 -4.38 -16.46
CA HIS A 196 17.00 -5.66 -16.96
C HIS A 196 16.09 -6.25 -18.05
N TYR A 197 14.77 -6.12 -17.86
CA TYR A 197 13.78 -6.61 -18.81
C TYR A 197 13.42 -5.60 -19.93
N GLY A 198 14.12 -4.48 -20.01
CA GLY A 198 13.87 -3.47 -21.05
C GLY A 198 12.53 -2.74 -20.94
N LEU A 199 11.89 -2.77 -19.77
CA LEU A 199 10.61 -2.10 -19.50
C LEU A 199 10.79 -0.58 -19.26
N ILE A 200 12.01 -0.14 -18.93
CA ILE A 200 12.38 1.27 -18.82
C ILE A 200 13.66 1.54 -19.60
N SER A 201 13.80 2.76 -20.10
CA SER A 201 15.01 3.21 -20.78
C SER A 201 16.08 3.62 -19.76
N LYS A 202 17.32 3.15 -19.96
CA LYS A 202 18.48 3.60 -19.17
C LYS A 202 18.70 5.10 -19.30
N ALA A 203 18.52 5.67 -20.50
CA ALA A 203 18.67 7.10 -20.72
C ALA A 203 17.68 7.90 -19.86
N THR A 204 16.40 7.56 -19.93
CA THR A 204 15.35 8.21 -19.14
C THR A 204 15.62 8.12 -17.63
N LEU A 205 16.12 6.98 -17.16
CA LEU A 205 16.48 6.79 -15.76
C LEU A 205 17.64 7.69 -15.34
N MET A 206 18.67 7.81 -16.19
CA MET A 206 19.82 8.69 -15.93
C MET A 206 19.41 10.16 -15.95
N ASP A 207 18.56 10.57 -16.88
CA ASP A 207 18.01 11.92 -16.93
C ASP A 207 17.26 12.25 -15.62
N GLN A 208 16.45 11.34 -15.11
CA GLN A 208 15.79 11.52 -13.81
C GLN A 208 16.78 11.61 -12.65
N ARG A 209 17.82 10.76 -12.63
CA ARG A 209 18.79 10.71 -11.55
C ARG A 209 19.63 11.98 -11.46
N TYR A 210 20.00 12.56 -12.60
CA TYR A 210 20.88 13.74 -12.68
C TYR A 210 20.12 15.03 -12.89
N SER A 211 18.79 14.99 -12.92
CA SER A 211 17.95 16.19 -13.00
C SER A 211 18.07 17.03 -11.71
N ASN A 212 18.29 18.31 -11.88
CA ASN A 212 18.26 19.26 -10.76
C ASN A 212 16.87 19.43 -10.12
N THR A 213 15.82 18.92 -10.76
CA THR A 213 14.43 19.02 -10.28
C THR A 213 13.99 17.79 -9.46
N VAL A 214 14.75 16.70 -9.51
CA VAL A 214 14.45 15.47 -8.77
C VAL A 214 15.37 15.39 -7.56
N SER A 215 14.79 15.42 -6.36
CA SER A 215 15.57 15.25 -5.13
C SER A 215 16.07 13.80 -4.98
N GLU A 216 17.17 13.59 -4.28
CA GLU A 216 17.67 12.25 -3.96
C GLU A 216 16.63 11.39 -3.25
N ASP A 217 15.86 11.96 -2.32
CA ASP A 217 14.79 11.26 -1.61
C ASP A 217 13.64 10.86 -2.55
N SER A 218 13.31 11.73 -3.53
CA SER A 218 12.30 11.39 -4.54
C SER A 218 12.78 10.25 -5.45
N PHE A 219 14.03 10.31 -5.91
CA PHE A 219 14.63 9.23 -6.70
C PHE A 219 14.70 7.93 -5.90
N ALA A 220 15.06 7.99 -4.62
CA ALA A 220 15.11 6.83 -3.74
C ALA A 220 13.72 6.16 -3.58
N ARG A 221 12.66 6.94 -3.41
CA ARG A 221 11.30 6.40 -3.31
C ARG A 221 10.82 5.82 -4.64
N GLU A 222 10.88 6.62 -5.71
CA GLU A 222 10.25 6.28 -6.99
C GLU A 222 11.03 5.22 -7.77
N SER A 223 12.38 5.21 -7.65
CA SER A 223 13.23 4.34 -8.45
C SER A 223 13.92 3.22 -7.66
N LEU A 224 14.29 3.45 -6.39
CA LEU A 224 14.95 2.45 -5.57
C LEU A 224 14.00 1.68 -4.64
N SER A 225 12.72 2.06 -4.57
CA SER A 225 11.74 1.50 -3.63
C SER A 225 12.16 1.62 -2.16
N ILE A 226 12.90 2.69 -1.83
CA ILE A 226 13.39 2.97 -0.48
C ILE A 226 12.42 3.92 0.21
N TRP A 227 11.82 3.48 1.30
CA TRP A 227 10.97 4.31 2.14
C TRP A 227 11.81 5.36 2.85
N SER A 228 11.51 6.63 2.62
CA SER A 228 12.26 7.75 3.19
C SER A 228 11.79 8.07 4.60
N GLY A 229 12.72 8.60 5.42
CA GLY A 229 12.38 9.08 6.77
C GLY A 229 11.98 10.55 6.81
N ASN A 230 12.13 11.27 5.70
CA ASN A 230 11.86 12.71 5.65
C ASN A 230 10.47 12.96 5.06
N ASN A 231 9.65 13.66 5.80
CA ASN A 231 8.49 14.34 5.27
C ASN A 231 8.97 15.51 4.39
N ARG A 232 8.34 15.77 3.24
CA ARG A 232 8.63 16.93 2.39
C ARG A 232 8.48 18.26 3.13
N GLU A 233 7.63 18.27 4.15
CA GLU A 233 7.37 19.42 5.03
C GLU A 233 8.20 19.40 6.31
N ALA A 234 9.13 18.44 6.46
CA ALA A 234 9.95 18.36 7.66
C ALA A 234 10.89 19.57 7.75
N TRP A 235 10.69 20.37 8.77
CA TRP A 235 11.54 21.52 9.07
C TRP A 235 12.98 21.12 9.40
N LEU A 236 13.18 19.90 9.94
CA LEU A 236 14.50 19.38 10.30
C LEU A 236 14.84 18.13 9.48
N ASP A 237 16.03 18.10 8.91
CA ASP A 237 16.57 16.94 8.21
C ASP A 237 16.91 15.82 9.22
N SER A 238 16.20 14.69 9.12
CA SER A 238 16.39 13.54 10.00
C SER A 238 17.81 12.98 9.94
N LYS A 239 18.51 13.04 8.79
CA LYS A 239 19.91 12.62 8.67
C LYS A 239 20.83 13.52 9.48
N ARG A 240 20.60 14.84 9.46
CA ARG A 240 21.34 15.80 10.27
C ARG A 240 21.11 15.59 11.77
N LEU A 241 19.83 15.37 12.17
CA LEU A 241 19.49 15.05 13.56
C LEU A 241 20.17 13.78 14.03
N THR A 242 20.14 12.70 13.23
CA THR A 242 20.78 11.43 13.58
C THR A 242 22.30 11.57 13.69
N ARG A 243 22.95 12.29 12.78
CA ARG A 243 24.40 12.56 12.85
C ARG A 243 24.80 13.39 14.07
N ARG A 244 23.91 14.22 14.56
CA ARG A 244 24.14 15.06 15.78
C ARG A 244 23.74 14.38 17.06
N ARG A 245 23.11 13.20 16.99
CA ARG A 245 22.73 12.42 18.16
C ARG A 245 23.97 11.77 18.78
N THR A 246 24.59 12.46 19.72
CA THR A 246 25.79 12.00 20.42
C THR A 246 25.50 11.32 21.75
N LEU A 247 24.32 11.57 22.33
CA LEU A 247 23.89 10.94 23.58
C LEU A 247 23.24 9.60 23.29
N LEU A 248 23.73 8.53 23.91
CA LEU A 248 23.19 7.18 23.80
C LEU A 248 21.93 6.97 24.65
N LYS A 249 21.79 7.75 25.73
CA LYS A 249 20.66 7.66 26.67
C LYS A 249 20.21 9.07 27.07
N CYS A 250 18.90 9.21 27.31
CA CYS A 250 18.35 10.43 27.93
C CYS A 250 18.76 10.50 29.40
N GLU A 251 18.95 11.70 29.92
CA GLU A 251 19.06 11.91 31.39
C GLU A 251 17.65 11.83 31.99
N TRP A 252 17.40 10.81 32.82
CA TRP A 252 16.09 10.60 33.46
C TRP A 252 15.95 11.27 34.83
N LYS A 253 17.07 11.74 35.39
CA LYS A 253 17.08 12.44 36.71
C LYS A 253 17.62 13.83 36.49
N ALA A 254 16.93 14.80 37.06
CA ALA A 254 17.45 16.15 37.15
C ALA A 254 18.78 16.12 37.93
N GLN A 255 19.82 16.66 37.31
CA GLN A 255 21.10 16.86 38.02
C GLN A 255 21.14 18.28 38.53
N GLU A 256 21.57 18.45 39.81
CA GLU A 256 21.87 19.76 40.32
C GLU A 256 23.07 20.31 39.54
N ASN A 257 22.85 21.45 38.89
CA ASN A 257 23.94 22.15 38.23
C ASN A 257 24.77 22.87 39.25
N PRO A 258 26.12 22.87 39.14
CA PRO A 258 26.95 23.69 40.03
C PRO A 258 26.47 25.14 39.99
N SER A 259 26.52 25.83 41.14
CA SER A 259 26.04 27.21 41.28
C SER A 259 26.65 28.23 40.31
N ASN A 260 27.83 27.93 39.75
CA ASN A 260 28.53 28.72 38.76
C ASN A 260 28.32 28.24 37.30
N SER A 261 27.46 27.23 37.10
CA SER A 261 27.20 26.69 35.76
C SER A 261 26.23 27.60 35.01
N LYS A 262 26.58 27.94 33.78
CA LYS A 262 25.67 28.59 32.83
C LYS A 262 24.69 27.62 32.18
N THR A 263 24.69 26.35 32.62
CA THR A 263 23.80 25.30 32.12
C THR A 263 22.37 25.57 32.56
N PHE A 264 21.45 25.48 31.61
CA PHE A 264 20.02 25.63 31.91
C PHE A 264 19.20 24.62 31.10
N TYR A 265 17.97 24.43 31.52
CA TYR A 265 17.02 23.57 30.81
C TYR A 265 15.95 24.42 30.13
N MET A 266 15.65 24.08 28.89
CA MET A 266 14.51 24.62 28.15
C MET A 266 13.45 23.54 28.07
N ILE A 267 12.21 23.89 28.38
CA ILE A 267 11.07 22.97 28.25
C ILE A 267 10.14 23.55 27.20
N GLY A 268 9.97 22.79 26.12
CA GLY A 268 8.98 23.06 25.09
C GLY A 268 7.77 22.15 25.30
N VAL A 269 6.57 22.72 25.29
CA VAL A 269 5.31 21.98 25.41
C VAL A 269 4.46 22.31 24.21
N ASP A 270 4.12 21.30 23.42
CA ASP A 270 3.14 21.39 22.34
C ASP A 270 1.86 20.71 22.83
N VAL A 271 0.83 21.51 23.11
CA VAL A 271 -0.43 21.04 23.65
C VAL A 271 -1.36 20.65 22.52
N ALA A 272 -1.65 19.38 22.44
CA ALA A 272 -2.60 18.86 21.46
C ALA A 272 -4.05 19.04 21.90
N ARG A 273 -4.92 19.32 20.93
CA ARG A 273 -6.39 19.27 21.06
C ARG A 273 -6.92 17.99 20.41
N TYR A 274 -7.89 17.37 21.02
CA TYR A 274 -8.61 16.18 20.54
C TYR A 274 -7.74 14.91 20.40
N SER A 275 -7.58 14.35 19.22
CA SER A 275 -6.99 13.03 18.96
C SER A 275 -5.45 13.00 18.88
N ALA A 276 -4.79 14.14 18.98
CA ALA A 276 -3.33 14.21 18.94
C ALA A 276 -2.72 14.11 20.36
N ASN A 277 -1.45 13.68 20.45
CA ASN A 277 -0.75 13.59 21.74
C ASN A 277 -0.03 14.90 22.06
N THR A 278 -0.14 15.36 23.32
CA THR A 278 0.69 16.46 23.81
C THR A 278 2.15 16.02 23.82
N ALA A 279 3.02 16.80 23.20
CA ALA A 279 4.47 16.56 23.20
C ALA A 279 5.16 17.49 24.22
N VAL A 280 6.03 16.90 25.02
CA VAL A 280 6.90 17.64 25.96
C VAL A 280 8.35 17.33 25.63
N MET A 281 9.12 18.35 25.33
CA MET A 281 10.56 18.22 25.05
C MET A 281 11.36 19.00 26.10
N VAL A 282 12.35 18.34 26.67
CA VAL A 282 13.30 18.97 27.59
C VAL A 282 14.68 18.99 26.96
N ILE A 283 15.26 20.14 26.83
CA ILE A 283 16.59 20.37 26.27
C ILE A 283 17.50 20.94 27.36
N LYS A 284 18.63 20.28 27.60
CA LYS A 284 19.71 20.79 28.45
C LYS A 284 20.67 21.62 27.60
N VAL A 285 20.84 22.85 27.89
CA VAL A 285 21.78 23.75 27.22
C VAL A 285 23.03 23.89 28.08
N VAL A 286 24.16 23.47 27.51
CA VAL A 286 25.49 23.63 28.16
C VAL A 286 26.26 24.62 27.28
N PRO A 287 26.36 25.88 27.71
CA PRO A 287 27.16 26.88 26.95
C PRO A 287 28.64 26.47 26.97
N ASN A 288 29.32 26.72 25.87
CA ASN A 288 30.77 26.54 25.74
C ASN A 288 31.52 27.59 26.55
#